data_d5b454dee6bda3bef566c0c85e5df36c
#
_entry.id   d5b454dee6bda3bef566c0c85e5df36c
#
_cell.length_a   1.000
_cell.length_b   1.000
_cell.length_c   1.000
_cell.angle_alpha   90.00
_cell.angle_beta   90.00
_cell.angle_gamma   90.00
#
_symmetry.space_group_name_H-M   'P 1'
#
loop_
_entity.id
_entity.type
_entity.pdbx_description
1 polymer ?
#
loop_
_entity_poly.entity_id
_entity_poly.type
_entity_poly.pdbx_seq_one_letter_code
_entity_poly.pdbx_strand_id
1 'polypeptide(L)'
;MRLDVLIAAWNEAARLPGVLAALAGHPLVARVLVVDDGSTDGTAEVAVAGGAEVLRLGVNGGKTAALARGIAALQGEHVLLLDADLTGLRPEDVTRLAAPVLARRAGASLSLRGNAPGLWRALGVDYLSGERVLPLALLQELAPALPGLPRFGFEVFLNRAMRARGMQVAVVGWPGVASPAKAAKQGLWRGLRADAAMIRDILRCQPPGELLAQIGWLRAQIARQNLACSASAAVVSPMTRPSQTPTPPQPTTNPSP
;
A
#
# COMPACT_ATOMS: atom_id res chain seq x y z
N MET A 1 1.37 17.70 6.65
CA MET A 1 2.33 16.92 5.88
C MET A 1 1.59 16.29 4.70
N ARG A 2 2.08 16.42 3.48
CA ARG A 2 1.44 15.94 2.25
C ARG A 2 2.40 15.02 1.52
N LEU A 3 1.86 14.11 0.71
CA LEU A 3 2.61 13.09 -0.03
C LEU A 3 2.72 13.48 -1.50
N ASP A 4 3.87 13.20 -2.11
CA ASP A 4 3.93 13.03 -3.55
C ASP A 4 3.44 11.62 -3.89
N VAL A 5 2.67 11.49 -4.98
CA VAL A 5 2.24 10.21 -5.51
C VAL A 5 3.01 9.91 -6.78
N LEU A 6 3.57 8.71 -6.89
CA LEU A 6 4.31 8.24 -8.06
C LEU A 6 3.64 7.00 -8.63
N ILE A 7 3.29 7.08 -9.92
CA ILE A 7 2.65 6.01 -10.67
C ILE A 7 3.48 5.74 -11.93
N ALA A 8 4.00 4.52 -12.08
CA ALA A 8 4.57 4.08 -13.35
C ALA A 8 3.46 3.41 -14.18
N ALA A 9 3.27 3.85 -15.42
CA ALA A 9 2.20 3.39 -16.28
C ALA A 9 2.73 2.98 -17.66
N TRP A 10 2.21 1.89 -18.21
CA TRP A 10 2.46 1.45 -19.58
C TRP A 10 1.22 0.77 -20.15
N ASN A 11 0.56 1.44 -21.12
CA ASN A 11 -0.67 0.99 -21.74
C ASN A 11 -1.79 0.72 -20.70
N GLU A 12 -2.07 1.74 -19.88
CA GLU A 12 -3.07 1.71 -18.80
C GLU A 12 -4.16 2.78 -18.96
N ALA A 13 -4.37 3.31 -20.17
CA ALA A 13 -5.37 4.36 -20.44
C ALA A 13 -6.78 3.98 -19.92
N ALA A 14 -7.14 2.70 -19.97
CA ALA A 14 -8.45 2.23 -19.54
C ALA A 14 -8.63 2.16 -18.01
N ARG A 15 -7.56 2.04 -17.21
CA ARG A 15 -7.62 1.80 -15.75
C ARG A 15 -7.14 2.97 -14.92
N LEU A 16 -6.16 3.70 -15.43
CA LEU A 16 -5.56 4.85 -14.77
C LEU A 16 -6.58 5.89 -14.29
N PRO A 17 -7.70 6.20 -15.01
CA PRO A 17 -8.71 7.13 -14.52
C PRO A 17 -9.29 6.77 -13.16
N GLY A 18 -9.50 5.47 -12.87
CA GLY A 18 -10.01 5.01 -11.58
C GLY A 18 -9.03 5.26 -10.43
N VAL A 19 -7.74 5.14 -10.70
CA VAL A 19 -6.68 5.44 -9.72
C VAL A 19 -6.60 6.94 -9.47
N LEU A 20 -6.59 7.75 -10.53
CA LEU A 20 -6.52 9.22 -10.42
C LEU A 20 -7.74 9.82 -9.74
N ALA A 21 -8.93 9.27 -9.95
CA ALA A 21 -10.16 9.71 -9.28
C ALA A 21 -10.07 9.61 -7.75
N ALA A 22 -9.39 8.57 -7.22
CA ALA A 22 -9.18 8.43 -5.77
C ALA A 22 -8.17 9.43 -5.19
N LEU A 23 -7.38 10.07 -6.03
CA LEU A 23 -6.34 11.04 -5.67
C LEU A 23 -6.79 12.49 -5.87
N ALA A 24 -7.80 12.71 -6.71
CA ALA A 24 -8.28 14.04 -7.08
C ALA A 24 -8.78 14.80 -5.83
N GLY A 25 -8.16 15.96 -5.56
CA GLY A 25 -8.52 16.78 -4.40
C GLY A 25 -8.25 16.15 -3.03
N HIS A 26 -7.52 15.03 -2.97
CA HIS A 26 -7.25 14.35 -1.71
C HIS A 26 -6.37 15.19 -0.77
N PRO A 27 -6.77 15.44 0.49
CA PRO A 27 -6.11 16.42 1.37
C PRO A 27 -4.66 16.06 1.72
N LEU A 28 -4.29 14.78 1.67
CA LEU A 28 -2.93 14.30 1.95
C LEU A 28 -2.04 14.25 0.71
N VAL A 29 -2.57 14.48 -0.50
CA VAL A 29 -1.81 14.47 -1.75
C VAL A 29 -1.37 15.88 -2.09
N ALA A 30 -0.05 16.07 -2.29
CA ALA A 30 0.51 17.33 -2.73
C ALA A 30 0.55 17.42 -4.25
N ARG A 31 0.93 16.29 -4.87
CA ARG A 31 1.20 16.20 -6.31
C ARG A 31 1.05 14.73 -6.75
N VAL A 32 0.62 14.53 -7.97
CA VAL A 32 0.58 13.20 -8.62
C VAL A 32 1.50 13.25 -9.83
N LEU A 33 2.52 12.41 -9.86
CA LEU A 33 3.41 12.23 -11.01
C LEU A 33 3.17 10.86 -11.63
N VAL A 34 2.73 10.85 -12.87
CA VAL A 34 2.64 9.64 -13.70
C VAL A 34 3.86 9.58 -14.61
N VAL A 35 4.61 8.49 -14.53
CA VAL A 35 5.68 8.20 -15.50
C VAL A 35 5.10 7.27 -16.56
N ASP A 36 4.90 7.81 -17.74
CA ASP A 36 4.47 7.06 -18.91
C ASP A 36 5.66 6.38 -19.57
N ASP A 37 5.76 5.07 -19.43
CA ASP A 37 6.88 4.24 -19.89
C ASP A 37 6.74 3.87 -21.38
N GLY A 38 6.53 4.88 -22.24
CA GLY A 38 6.43 4.70 -23.69
C GLY A 38 5.12 4.03 -24.13
N SER A 39 3.99 4.43 -23.57
CA SER A 39 2.67 3.93 -23.96
C SER A 39 2.26 4.33 -25.37
N THR A 40 1.40 3.51 -25.97
CA THR A 40 0.85 3.74 -27.33
C THR A 40 -0.68 3.86 -27.35
N ASP A 41 -1.34 3.82 -26.18
CA ASP A 41 -2.79 3.75 -26.01
C ASP A 41 -3.43 5.04 -25.47
N GLY A 42 -2.69 6.15 -25.41
CA GLY A 42 -3.20 7.41 -24.85
C GLY A 42 -3.10 7.50 -23.32
N THR A 43 -2.32 6.66 -22.65
CA THR A 43 -2.12 6.68 -21.18
C THR A 43 -1.70 8.07 -20.68
N ALA A 44 -0.76 8.73 -21.36
CA ALA A 44 -0.27 10.03 -20.95
C ALA A 44 -1.32 11.13 -21.06
N GLU A 45 -2.13 11.12 -22.10
CA GLU A 45 -3.24 12.06 -22.30
C GLU A 45 -4.29 11.90 -21.20
N VAL A 46 -4.62 10.65 -20.86
CA VAL A 46 -5.53 10.32 -19.77
C VAL A 46 -4.97 10.79 -18.42
N ALA A 47 -3.68 10.64 -18.19
CA ALA A 47 -3.05 11.12 -16.97
C ALA A 47 -3.12 12.65 -16.82
N VAL A 48 -2.84 13.40 -17.89
CA VAL A 48 -2.99 14.87 -17.92
C VAL A 48 -4.43 15.28 -17.67
N ALA A 49 -5.40 14.64 -18.34
CA ALA A 49 -6.83 14.92 -18.16
C ALA A 49 -7.30 14.63 -16.73
N GLY A 50 -6.69 13.67 -16.05
CA GLY A 50 -6.92 13.35 -14.64
C GLY A 50 -6.21 14.28 -13.65
N GLY A 51 -5.54 15.33 -14.12
CA GLY A 51 -4.87 16.34 -13.28
C GLY A 51 -3.47 15.92 -12.78
N ALA A 52 -2.88 14.87 -13.33
CA ALA A 52 -1.53 14.45 -12.99
C ALA A 52 -0.46 15.19 -13.81
N GLU A 53 0.70 15.42 -13.21
CA GLU A 53 1.92 15.74 -13.97
C GLU A 53 2.39 14.47 -14.69
N VAL A 54 2.90 14.59 -15.90
CA VAL A 54 3.34 13.46 -16.71
C VAL A 54 4.79 13.58 -17.12
N LEU A 55 5.57 12.56 -16.79
CA LEU A 55 6.91 12.35 -17.33
C LEU A 55 6.83 11.26 -18.42
N ARG A 56 6.94 11.66 -19.69
CA ARG A 56 6.93 10.71 -20.81
C ARG A 56 8.32 10.18 -21.10
N LEU A 57 8.44 8.86 -21.19
CA LEU A 57 9.65 8.19 -21.67
C LEU A 57 9.43 7.78 -23.13
N GLY A 58 10.49 7.94 -23.95
CA GLY A 58 10.38 7.67 -25.39
C GLY A 58 10.30 6.19 -25.75
N VAL A 59 10.72 5.29 -24.83
CA VAL A 59 10.80 3.84 -25.02
C VAL A 59 10.47 3.15 -23.72
N ASN A 60 9.76 2.02 -23.80
CA ASN A 60 9.48 1.18 -22.64
C ASN A 60 10.78 0.61 -22.04
N GLY A 61 11.09 1.05 -20.84
CA GLY A 61 12.23 0.59 -20.04
C GLY A 61 11.85 -0.36 -18.90
N GLY A 62 10.55 -0.56 -18.68
CA GLY A 62 9.98 -1.34 -17.59
C GLY A 62 9.77 -0.56 -16.30
N LYS A 63 8.91 -1.10 -15.43
CA LYS A 63 8.44 -0.46 -14.18
C LYS A 63 9.58 0.14 -13.35
N THR A 64 10.66 -0.61 -13.15
CA THR A 64 11.80 -0.17 -12.32
C THR A 64 12.54 1.03 -12.89
N ALA A 65 12.73 1.05 -14.21
CA ALA A 65 13.35 2.19 -14.89
C ALA A 65 12.44 3.43 -14.84
N ALA A 66 11.15 3.24 -15.06
CA ALA A 66 10.16 4.32 -14.96
C ALA A 66 10.13 4.89 -13.53
N LEU A 67 10.07 4.03 -12.50
CA LEU A 67 10.11 4.48 -11.11
C LEU A 67 11.40 5.25 -10.77
N ALA A 68 12.57 4.78 -11.24
CA ALA A 68 13.83 5.48 -11.00
C ALA A 68 13.80 6.91 -11.58
N ARG A 69 13.22 7.09 -12.78
CA ARG A 69 13.05 8.40 -13.40
C ARG A 69 12.07 9.28 -12.61
N GLY A 70 10.96 8.72 -12.18
CA GLY A 70 9.99 9.43 -11.36
C GLY A 70 10.55 9.87 -10.01
N ILE A 71 11.27 8.99 -9.30
CA ILE A 71 11.91 9.29 -8.02
C ILE A 71 12.88 10.48 -8.14
N ALA A 72 13.65 10.55 -9.24
CA ALA A 72 14.55 11.66 -9.48
C ALA A 72 13.84 13.01 -9.72
N ALA A 73 12.57 13.00 -10.13
CA ALA A 73 11.76 14.19 -10.37
C ALA A 73 10.96 14.65 -9.14
N LEU A 74 10.96 13.89 -8.06
CA LEU A 74 10.22 14.21 -6.83
C LEU A 74 11.08 15.01 -5.85
N GLN A 75 10.40 15.82 -5.00
CA GLN A 75 11.04 16.68 -4.00
C GLN A 75 10.37 16.64 -2.62
N GLY A 76 9.25 15.90 -2.48
CA GLY A 76 8.53 15.75 -1.22
C GLY A 76 9.31 14.99 -0.15
N GLU A 77 8.80 14.96 1.06
CA GLU A 77 9.40 14.19 2.16
C GLU A 77 9.05 12.70 2.07
N HIS A 78 7.82 12.41 1.67
CA HIS A 78 7.30 11.04 1.55
C HIS A 78 6.61 10.83 0.21
N VAL A 79 6.72 9.61 -0.29
CA VAL A 79 6.12 9.20 -1.56
C VAL A 79 5.15 8.06 -1.33
N LEU A 80 3.97 8.18 -1.92
CA LEU A 80 3.03 7.09 -2.12
C LEU A 80 3.28 6.50 -3.51
N LEU A 81 3.76 5.28 -3.56
CA LEU A 81 3.83 4.48 -4.79
C LEU A 81 2.48 3.82 -5.02
N LEU A 82 1.97 3.86 -6.25
CA LEU A 82 0.74 3.17 -6.67
C LEU A 82 0.95 2.50 -8.03
N ASP A 83 0.32 1.35 -8.21
CA ASP A 83 0.21 0.72 -9.52
C ASP A 83 -0.91 1.40 -10.34
N ALA A 84 -0.70 1.56 -11.64
CA ALA A 84 -1.62 2.26 -12.55
C ALA A 84 -2.89 1.46 -12.88
N ASP A 85 -2.90 0.15 -12.57
CA ASP A 85 -3.95 -0.80 -12.93
C ASP A 85 -4.89 -1.16 -11.78
N LEU A 86 -4.82 -0.45 -10.64
CA LEU A 86 -5.65 -0.72 -9.48
C LEU A 86 -7.14 -0.50 -9.77
N THR A 87 -7.96 -1.40 -9.25
CA THR A 87 -9.42 -1.29 -9.29
C THR A 87 -9.99 -1.21 -7.88
N GLY A 88 -11.07 -0.46 -7.69
CA GLY A 88 -11.74 -0.31 -6.41
C GLY A 88 -11.01 0.57 -5.39
N LEU A 89 -9.95 1.29 -5.78
CA LEU A 89 -9.24 2.23 -4.93
C LEU A 89 -10.16 3.39 -4.54
N ARG A 90 -10.17 3.77 -3.27
CA ARG A 90 -10.95 4.87 -2.71
C ARG A 90 -10.04 5.86 -1.97
N PRO A 91 -10.46 7.12 -1.79
CA PRO A 91 -9.69 8.11 -1.02
C PRO A 91 -9.36 7.63 0.41
N GLU A 92 -10.29 6.90 1.04
CA GLU A 92 -10.09 6.37 2.39
C GLU A 92 -8.96 5.32 2.45
N ASP A 93 -8.74 4.57 1.36
CA ASP A 93 -7.64 3.61 1.27
C ASP A 93 -6.29 4.33 1.27
N VAL A 94 -6.18 5.42 0.52
CA VAL A 94 -5.02 6.31 0.51
C VAL A 94 -4.75 6.88 1.90
N THR A 95 -5.79 7.40 2.56
CA THR A 95 -5.70 7.92 3.93
C THR A 95 -5.21 6.86 4.90
N ARG A 96 -5.78 5.65 4.85
CA ARG A 96 -5.40 4.54 5.74
C ARG A 96 -3.95 4.11 5.54
N LEU A 97 -3.48 4.06 4.29
CA LEU A 97 -2.10 3.67 4.00
C LEU A 97 -1.11 4.74 4.46
N ALA A 98 -1.45 6.01 4.31
CA ALA A 98 -0.61 7.13 4.70
C ALA A 98 -0.53 7.33 6.23
N ALA A 99 -1.62 7.08 6.95
CA ALA A 99 -1.79 7.43 8.35
C ALA A 99 -0.67 6.92 9.29
N PRO A 100 -0.18 5.66 9.22
CA PRO A 100 0.90 5.20 10.11
C PRO A 100 2.20 5.98 9.95
N VAL A 101 2.53 6.35 8.71
CA VAL A 101 3.77 7.08 8.39
C VAL A 101 3.65 8.55 8.76
N LEU A 102 2.57 9.21 8.38
CA LEU A 102 2.33 10.62 8.70
C LEU A 102 2.20 10.86 10.21
N ALA A 103 1.68 9.89 10.95
CA ALA A 103 1.64 9.91 12.41
C ALA A 103 2.95 9.48 13.08
N ARG A 104 4.01 9.22 12.30
CA ARG A 104 5.33 8.76 12.77
C ARG A 104 5.30 7.48 13.61
N ARG A 105 4.26 6.64 13.42
CA ARG A 105 4.13 5.34 14.08
C ARG A 105 4.85 4.23 13.33
N ALA A 106 5.17 4.46 12.06
CA ALA A 106 5.96 3.57 11.22
C ALA A 106 6.84 4.41 10.28
N GLY A 107 7.98 3.85 9.89
CA GLY A 107 8.87 4.47 8.90
C GLY A 107 8.41 4.24 7.46
N ALA A 108 7.57 3.23 7.25
CA ALA A 108 6.95 2.92 5.97
C ALA A 108 5.61 2.22 6.17
N SER A 109 4.78 2.19 5.14
CA SER A 109 3.57 1.36 5.10
C SER A 109 3.44 0.66 3.76
N LEU A 110 2.77 -0.50 3.75
CA LEU A 110 2.45 -1.26 2.55
C LEU A 110 1.01 -1.78 2.61
N SER A 111 0.39 -1.94 1.45
CA SER A 111 -0.96 -2.46 1.34
C SER A 111 -1.00 -3.99 1.40
N LEU A 112 -2.11 -4.54 1.90
CA LEU A 112 -2.50 -5.94 1.72
C LEU A 112 -3.82 -5.95 0.95
N ARG A 113 -3.75 -6.23 -0.34
CA ARG A 113 -4.90 -6.20 -1.26
C ARG A 113 -5.81 -7.41 -1.07
N GLY A 114 -7.10 -7.22 -1.37
CA GLY A 114 -8.11 -8.27 -1.27
C GLY A 114 -7.86 -9.46 -2.20
N ASN A 115 -7.20 -9.23 -3.35
CA ASN A 115 -6.86 -10.26 -4.33
C ASN A 115 -5.37 -10.63 -4.39
N ALA A 116 -4.61 -10.35 -3.33
CA ALA A 116 -3.23 -10.85 -3.22
C ALA A 116 -3.16 -12.37 -3.46
N PRO A 117 -2.10 -12.91 -4.07
CA PRO A 117 -1.94 -14.35 -4.30
C PRO A 117 -2.19 -15.16 -3.03
N GLY A 118 -2.80 -16.36 -3.17
CA GLY A 118 -3.28 -17.16 -2.04
C GLY A 118 -2.23 -17.42 -0.96
N LEU A 119 -0.98 -17.69 -1.36
CA LEU A 119 0.15 -17.87 -0.45
C LEU A 119 0.38 -16.60 0.40
N TRP A 120 0.40 -15.42 -0.21
CA TRP A 120 0.65 -14.17 0.51
C TRP A 120 -0.50 -13.81 1.45
N ARG A 121 -1.76 -14.06 1.05
CA ARG A 121 -2.93 -13.89 1.93
C ARG A 121 -2.87 -14.82 3.14
N ALA A 122 -2.49 -16.10 2.94
CA ALA A 122 -2.34 -17.05 4.04
C ALA A 122 -1.24 -16.64 5.03
N LEU A 123 -0.19 -15.97 4.54
CA LEU A 123 0.88 -15.41 5.36
C LEU A 123 0.53 -14.06 5.99
N GLY A 124 -0.62 -13.46 5.63
CA GLY A 124 -1.08 -12.16 6.11
C GLY A 124 -0.26 -10.98 5.57
N VAL A 125 0.53 -11.18 4.49
CA VAL A 125 1.36 -10.15 3.87
C VAL A 125 1.22 -10.20 2.36
N ASP A 126 1.08 -9.06 1.69
CA ASP A 126 1.28 -8.98 0.24
C ASP A 126 2.75 -8.62 -0.01
N TYR A 127 3.60 -9.66 -0.06
CA TYR A 127 5.05 -9.52 -0.18
C TYR A 127 5.49 -8.71 -1.39
N LEU A 128 4.70 -8.75 -2.47
CA LEU A 128 4.92 -8.06 -3.73
C LEU A 128 4.00 -6.84 -3.92
N SER A 129 3.37 -6.36 -2.85
CA SER A 129 2.58 -5.13 -2.95
C SER A 129 3.44 -3.99 -3.49
N GLY A 130 2.99 -3.36 -4.56
CA GLY A 130 3.57 -2.15 -5.14
C GLY A 130 3.13 -0.89 -4.41
N GLU A 131 2.00 -0.94 -3.70
CA GLU A 131 1.41 0.21 -3.03
C GLU A 131 2.05 0.41 -1.65
N ARG A 132 2.81 1.50 -1.52
CA ARG A 132 3.64 1.78 -0.35
C ARG A 132 3.77 3.27 -0.10
N VAL A 133 3.82 3.66 1.17
CA VAL A 133 4.30 4.98 1.57
C VAL A 133 5.70 4.83 2.15
N LEU A 134 6.64 5.61 1.61
CA LEU A 134 8.06 5.52 1.92
C LEU A 134 8.67 6.93 2.04
N PRO A 135 9.73 7.13 2.83
CA PRO A 135 10.54 8.35 2.76
C PRO A 135 11.17 8.49 1.36
N LEU A 136 11.04 9.66 0.74
CA LEU A 136 11.65 9.93 -0.57
C LEU A 136 13.17 9.77 -0.52
N ALA A 137 13.82 10.19 0.56
CA ALA A 137 15.25 10.05 0.73
C ALA A 137 15.74 8.60 0.60
N LEU A 138 14.97 7.64 1.15
CA LEU A 138 15.27 6.21 0.97
C LEU A 138 15.20 5.80 -0.50
N LEU A 139 14.16 6.22 -1.21
CA LEU A 139 13.99 5.88 -2.61
C LEU A 139 15.09 6.51 -3.49
N GLN A 140 15.49 7.74 -3.19
CA GLN A 140 16.57 8.44 -3.90
C GLN A 140 17.92 7.76 -3.67
N GLU A 141 18.22 7.32 -2.46
CA GLU A 141 19.42 6.53 -2.15
C GLU A 141 19.46 5.22 -2.95
N LEU A 142 18.32 4.56 -3.11
CA LEU A 142 18.21 3.28 -3.79
C LEU A 142 18.05 3.40 -5.32
N ALA A 143 17.64 4.56 -5.82
CA ALA A 143 17.31 4.77 -7.23
C ALA A 143 18.40 4.35 -8.24
N PRO A 144 19.71 4.56 -7.97
CA PRO A 144 20.76 4.12 -8.90
C PRO A 144 20.80 2.62 -9.18
N ALA A 145 20.32 1.79 -8.23
CA ALA A 145 20.32 0.34 -8.37
C ALA A 145 19.04 -0.20 -9.06
N LEU A 146 18.00 0.63 -9.21
CA LEU A 146 16.70 0.17 -9.72
C LEU A 146 16.71 -0.30 -11.18
N PRO A 147 17.39 0.38 -12.13
CA PRO A 147 17.35 -0.02 -13.55
C PRO A 147 17.91 -1.42 -13.84
N GLY A 148 18.78 -1.93 -12.97
CA GLY A 148 19.36 -3.27 -13.11
C GLY A 148 18.53 -4.39 -12.47
N LEU A 149 17.41 -4.09 -11.83
CA LEU A 149 16.62 -5.09 -11.14
C LEU A 149 15.74 -5.89 -12.12
N PRO A 150 15.65 -7.22 -11.95
CA PRO A 150 14.73 -8.04 -12.72
C PRO A 150 13.27 -7.78 -12.34
N ARG A 151 12.35 -8.38 -13.10
CA ARG A 151 10.93 -8.36 -12.78
C ARG A 151 10.68 -8.81 -11.32
N PHE A 152 9.79 -8.13 -10.59
CA PHE A 152 9.56 -8.24 -9.15
C PHE A 152 10.77 -7.87 -8.26
N GLY A 153 11.89 -7.48 -8.86
CA GLY A 153 13.09 -7.10 -8.12
C GLY A 153 12.92 -5.84 -7.29
N PHE A 154 12.05 -4.92 -7.71
CA PHE A 154 11.82 -3.66 -7.00
C PHE A 154 11.27 -3.88 -5.58
N GLU A 155 10.19 -4.64 -5.46
CA GLU A 155 9.52 -4.91 -4.18
C GLU A 155 10.43 -5.71 -3.25
N VAL A 156 11.12 -6.72 -3.79
CA VAL A 156 12.11 -7.54 -3.07
C VAL A 156 13.27 -6.70 -2.57
N PHE A 157 13.79 -5.81 -3.42
CA PHE A 157 14.91 -4.92 -3.08
C PHE A 157 14.52 -3.92 -1.99
N LEU A 158 13.33 -3.32 -2.08
CA LEU A 158 12.81 -2.43 -1.04
C LEU A 158 12.62 -3.16 0.29
N ASN A 159 12.05 -4.36 0.29
CA ASN A 159 11.85 -5.16 1.51
C ASN A 159 13.21 -5.43 2.19
N ARG A 160 14.23 -5.79 1.41
CA ARG A 160 15.60 -5.98 1.90
C ARG A 160 16.18 -4.70 2.49
N ALA A 161 16.03 -3.58 1.78
CA ALA A 161 16.57 -2.29 2.21
C ALA A 161 15.91 -1.79 3.51
N MET A 162 14.58 -1.91 3.62
CA MET A 162 13.83 -1.55 4.84
C MET A 162 14.21 -2.46 6.02
N ARG A 163 14.33 -3.77 5.79
CA ARG A 163 14.73 -4.74 6.82
C ARG A 163 16.15 -4.47 7.32
N ALA A 164 17.11 -4.24 6.43
CA ALA A 164 18.50 -3.95 6.78
C ALA A 164 18.65 -2.68 7.64
N ARG A 165 17.73 -1.72 7.48
CA ARG A 165 17.67 -0.49 8.27
C ARG A 165 16.84 -0.62 9.56
N GLY A 166 16.33 -1.79 9.87
CA GLY A 166 15.47 -2.01 11.03
C GLY A 166 14.18 -1.17 11.01
N MET A 167 13.70 -0.76 9.84
CA MET A 167 12.53 0.10 9.72
C MET A 167 11.29 -0.58 10.29
N GLN A 168 10.47 0.18 11.01
CA GLN A 168 9.12 -0.25 11.35
C GLN A 168 8.22 -0.05 10.14
N VAL A 169 7.47 -1.10 9.79
CA VAL A 169 6.58 -1.11 8.62
C VAL A 169 5.16 -1.46 9.05
N ALA A 170 4.20 -0.61 8.69
CA ALA A 170 2.79 -0.87 8.90
C ALA A 170 2.21 -1.62 7.69
N VAL A 171 1.46 -2.69 7.95
CA VAL A 171 0.68 -3.40 6.91
C VAL A 171 -0.78 -2.99 7.03
N VAL A 172 -1.34 -2.47 5.94
CA VAL A 172 -2.68 -1.89 5.91
C VAL A 172 -3.58 -2.67 4.96
N GLY A 173 -4.66 -3.24 5.48
CA GLY A 173 -5.61 -4.01 4.68
C GLY A 173 -6.39 -3.12 3.69
N TRP A 174 -6.41 -3.54 2.42
CA TRP A 174 -7.19 -2.97 1.32
C TRP A 174 -8.11 -4.02 0.69
N PRO A 175 -9.14 -4.50 1.43
CA PRO A 175 -9.97 -5.64 0.98
C PRO A 175 -10.76 -5.34 -0.30
N GLY A 176 -11.10 -4.06 -0.55
CA GLY A 176 -11.83 -3.61 -1.74
C GLY A 176 -10.95 -3.29 -2.95
N VAL A 177 -9.61 -3.29 -2.78
CA VAL A 177 -8.67 -2.94 -3.84
C VAL A 177 -8.08 -4.19 -4.45
N ALA A 178 -8.01 -4.22 -5.77
CA ALA A 178 -7.45 -5.32 -6.53
C ALA A 178 -6.59 -4.79 -7.69
N SER A 179 -5.51 -5.50 -8.02
CA SER A 179 -4.91 -5.42 -9.37
C SER A 179 -5.55 -6.48 -10.23
N PRO A 180 -5.90 -6.17 -11.50
CA PRO A 180 -6.45 -7.16 -12.42
C PRO A 180 -5.44 -8.29 -12.58
N ALA A 181 -5.79 -9.48 -12.10
CA ALA A 181 -4.98 -10.65 -12.34
C ALA A 181 -4.93 -10.88 -13.86
N LYS A 182 -3.76 -10.85 -14.47
CA LYS A 182 -3.56 -11.29 -15.87
C LYS A 182 -4.09 -12.72 -16.10
N ALA A 183 -4.47 -13.42 -15.03
CA ALA A 183 -4.91 -14.80 -14.99
C ALA A 183 -6.41 -15.03 -14.77
N ALA A 184 -7.24 -14.02 -14.58
CA ALA A 184 -8.67 -14.22 -14.27
C ALA A 184 -9.47 -14.93 -15.38
N LYS A 185 -8.88 -15.20 -16.55
CA LYS A 185 -9.50 -15.94 -17.65
C LYS A 185 -8.96 -17.35 -17.89
N GLN A 186 -8.07 -17.90 -17.03
CA GLN A 186 -7.26 -19.05 -17.46
C GLN A 186 -7.12 -20.17 -16.43
N GLY A 187 -8.17 -20.61 -15.73
CA GLY A 187 -8.20 -21.88 -15.01
C GLY A 187 -7.13 -22.12 -13.90
N LEU A 188 -7.44 -23.01 -12.96
CA LEU A 188 -6.65 -23.32 -11.75
C LEU A 188 -5.17 -23.70 -12.05
N TRP A 189 -4.91 -24.51 -13.08
CA TRP A 189 -3.58 -24.96 -13.47
C TRP A 189 -2.67 -23.84 -13.98
N ARG A 190 -3.23 -22.83 -14.64
CA ARG A 190 -2.45 -21.66 -15.09
C ARG A 190 -2.14 -20.71 -13.94
N GLY A 191 -3.03 -20.61 -12.93
CA GLY A 191 -2.76 -19.87 -11.70
C GLY A 191 -1.55 -20.44 -10.96
N LEU A 192 -1.51 -21.76 -10.73
CA LEU A 192 -0.38 -22.44 -10.08
C LEU A 192 0.95 -22.28 -10.86
N ARG A 193 0.90 -22.34 -12.19
CA ARG A 193 2.09 -22.09 -13.02
C ARG A 193 2.56 -20.63 -12.95
N ALA A 194 1.64 -19.69 -12.87
CA ALA A 194 1.95 -18.26 -12.71
C ALA A 194 2.58 -17.99 -11.34
N ASP A 195 2.06 -18.58 -10.27
CA ASP A 195 2.63 -18.49 -8.92
C ASP A 195 4.01 -19.14 -8.84
N ALA A 196 4.21 -20.30 -9.45
CA ALA A 196 5.52 -20.95 -9.53
C ALA A 196 6.52 -20.12 -10.34
N ALA A 197 6.11 -19.51 -11.44
CA ALA A 197 6.94 -18.60 -12.22
C ALA A 197 7.33 -17.35 -11.42
N MET A 198 6.37 -16.77 -10.68
CA MET A 198 6.61 -15.64 -9.79
C MET A 198 7.63 -15.99 -8.69
N ILE A 199 7.45 -17.11 -8.01
CA ILE A 199 8.41 -17.59 -6.99
C ILE A 199 9.79 -17.79 -7.58
N ARG A 200 9.87 -18.42 -8.74
CA ARG A 200 11.15 -18.61 -9.47
C ARG A 200 11.82 -17.27 -9.76
N ASP A 201 11.05 -16.27 -10.21
CA ASP A 201 11.59 -14.95 -10.52
C ASP A 201 12.05 -14.21 -9.25
N ILE A 202 11.34 -14.37 -8.13
CA ILE A 202 11.78 -13.89 -6.81
C ILE A 202 13.10 -14.56 -6.39
N LEU A 203 13.21 -15.88 -6.54
CA LEU A 203 14.41 -16.63 -6.18
C LEU A 203 15.62 -16.31 -7.08
N ARG A 204 15.39 -15.74 -8.26
CA ARG A 204 16.47 -15.16 -9.08
C ARG A 204 16.97 -13.81 -8.54
N CYS A 205 16.12 -13.09 -7.80
CA CYS A 205 16.49 -11.81 -7.20
C CYS A 205 17.25 -12.01 -5.88
N GLN A 206 17.02 -13.12 -5.18
CA GLN A 206 17.60 -13.34 -3.84
C GLN A 206 17.61 -14.82 -3.45
N PRO A 207 18.51 -15.25 -2.55
CA PRO A 207 18.53 -16.62 -2.05
C PRO A 207 17.28 -16.92 -1.21
N PRO A 208 16.86 -18.23 -1.14
CA PRO A 208 15.67 -18.65 -0.40
C PRO A 208 15.68 -18.24 1.08
N GLY A 209 16.84 -18.27 1.74
CA GLY A 209 16.99 -17.87 3.13
C GLY A 209 16.66 -16.38 3.36
N GLU A 210 17.03 -15.51 2.43
CA GLU A 210 16.70 -14.09 2.49
C GLU A 210 15.19 -13.86 2.29
N LEU A 211 14.56 -14.59 1.37
CA LEU A 211 13.10 -14.54 1.18
C LEU A 211 12.37 -14.90 2.47
N LEU A 212 12.75 -16.02 3.11
CA LEU A 212 12.14 -16.43 4.38
C LEU A 212 12.36 -15.41 5.49
N ALA A 213 13.57 -14.84 5.57
CA ALA A 213 13.90 -13.81 6.55
C ALA A 213 13.05 -12.53 6.35
N GLN A 214 12.81 -12.10 5.11
CA GLN A 214 11.96 -10.94 4.82
C GLN A 214 10.49 -11.23 5.14
N ILE A 215 9.98 -12.41 4.82
CA ILE A 215 8.61 -12.83 5.17
C ILE A 215 8.45 -12.86 6.69
N GLY A 216 9.39 -13.48 7.41
CA GLY A 216 9.39 -13.53 8.87
C GLY A 216 9.43 -12.14 9.49
N TRP A 217 10.25 -11.26 8.95
CA TRP A 217 10.33 -9.86 9.39
C TRP A 217 9.00 -9.12 9.17
N LEU A 218 8.36 -9.22 8.02
CA LEU A 218 7.05 -8.59 7.75
C LEU A 218 5.96 -9.14 8.70
N ARG A 219 5.92 -10.45 8.93
CA ARG A 219 4.97 -11.05 9.90
C ARG A 219 5.18 -10.53 11.31
N ALA A 220 6.43 -10.36 11.73
CA ALA A 220 6.74 -9.76 13.03
C ALA A 220 6.26 -8.31 13.13
N GLN A 221 6.29 -7.52 12.03
CA GLN A 221 5.73 -6.17 12.01
C GLN A 221 4.21 -6.19 12.25
N ILE A 222 3.48 -7.11 11.59
CA ILE A 222 2.02 -7.25 11.76
C ILE A 222 1.69 -7.66 13.21
N ALA A 223 2.42 -8.61 13.78
CA ALA A 223 2.19 -9.03 15.16
C ALA A 223 2.37 -7.87 16.15
N ARG A 224 3.41 -7.05 15.99
CA ARG A 224 3.63 -5.84 16.80
C ARG A 224 2.51 -4.81 16.63
N GLN A 225 2.05 -4.60 15.40
CA GLN A 225 0.94 -3.68 15.10
C GLN A 225 -0.34 -4.11 15.80
N ASN A 226 -0.69 -5.41 15.76
CA ASN A 226 -1.87 -5.96 16.40
C ASN A 226 -1.80 -5.82 17.93
N LEU A 227 -0.64 -6.08 18.53
CA LEU A 227 -0.42 -5.91 19.98
C LEU A 227 -0.59 -4.44 20.40
N ALA A 228 -0.05 -3.50 19.63
CA ALA A 228 -0.20 -2.06 19.91
C ALA A 228 -1.67 -1.61 19.81
N CYS A 229 -2.43 -2.09 18.82
CA CYS A 229 -3.85 -1.81 18.69
C CYS A 229 -4.66 -2.38 19.86
N SER A 230 -4.37 -3.61 20.30
CA SER A 230 -5.05 -4.24 21.43
C SER A 230 -4.78 -3.51 22.74
N ALA A 231 -3.54 -3.09 22.99
CA ALA A 231 -3.16 -2.32 24.17
C ALA A 231 -3.87 -0.94 24.20
N SER A 232 -3.98 -0.27 23.05
CA SER A 232 -4.68 1.02 22.95
C SER A 232 -6.19 0.88 23.18
N ALA A 233 -6.79 -0.22 22.72
CA ALA A 233 -8.22 -0.50 22.94
C ALA A 233 -8.54 -0.80 24.40
N ALA A 234 -7.63 -1.47 25.12
CA ALA A 234 -7.80 -1.79 26.54
C ALA A 234 -7.77 -0.56 27.46
N VAL A 235 -7.04 0.50 27.06
CA VAL A 235 -6.94 1.75 27.83
C VAL A 235 -8.18 2.65 27.65
N VAL A 236 -8.95 2.47 26.60
CA VAL A 236 -10.11 3.33 26.27
C VAL A 236 -11.44 2.80 26.82
N SER A 237 -11.47 1.68 27.55
CA SER A 237 -12.72 1.23 28.21
C SER A 237 -12.97 2.06 29.48
N PRO A 238 -13.89 3.05 29.48
CA PRO A 238 -14.24 3.75 30.68
C PRO A 238 -15.06 2.82 31.57
N MET A 239 -14.66 2.71 32.83
CA MET A 239 -15.52 2.20 33.91
C MET A 239 -16.71 3.16 34.07
N THR A 240 -17.74 3.02 33.29
CA THR A 240 -19.05 3.57 33.62
C THR A 240 -19.83 2.50 34.38
N ARG A 241 -19.67 2.45 35.70
CA ARG A 241 -20.72 1.91 36.55
C ARG A 241 -21.90 2.88 36.47
N PRO A 242 -23.11 2.44 36.14
CA PRO A 242 -24.30 3.28 36.35
C PRO A 242 -24.47 3.48 37.85
N SER A 243 -24.43 4.72 38.30
CA SER A 243 -24.85 5.10 39.64
C SER A 243 -26.34 4.77 39.76
N GLN A 244 -26.65 3.81 40.61
CA GLN A 244 -28.03 3.57 41.06
C GLN A 244 -28.45 4.79 41.89
N THR A 245 -29.28 5.65 41.34
CA THR A 245 -30.02 6.64 42.09
C THR A 245 -31.03 5.95 43.01
N PRO A 246 -31.02 6.18 44.31
CA PRO A 246 -32.04 5.61 45.19
C PRO A 246 -33.42 6.23 44.87
N THR A 247 -34.39 5.37 44.66
CA THR A 247 -35.79 5.70 44.46
C THR A 247 -36.36 6.36 45.75
N PRO A 248 -37.00 7.53 45.67
CA PRO A 248 -37.64 8.13 46.85
C PRO A 248 -38.86 7.29 47.31
N PRO A 249 -39.16 7.24 48.63
CA PRO A 249 -40.25 6.48 49.16
C PRO A 249 -41.62 7.05 48.73
N GLN A 250 -42.53 6.17 48.36
CA GLN A 250 -43.90 6.48 48.00
C GLN A 250 -44.71 6.95 49.24
N PRO A 251 -45.56 7.96 49.10
CA PRO A 251 -46.43 8.39 50.22
C PRO A 251 -47.54 7.32 50.47
N THR A 252 -47.63 6.89 51.72
CA THR A 252 -48.72 6.06 52.23
C THR A 252 -50.02 6.84 52.29
N THR A 253 -50.99 6.49 51.47
CA THR A 253 -52.37 6.99 51.61
C THR A 253 -53.09 6.16 52.67
N ASN A 254 -53.39 6.82 53.77
CA ASN A 254 -54.25 6.29 54.83
C ASN A 254 -55.73 6.47 54.44
N PRO A 255 -56.60 5.48 54.55
CA PRO A 255 -58.03 5.70 54.43
C PRO A 255 -58.60 6.13 55.77
N SER A 256 -59.33 7.22 55.80
CA SER A 256 -60.11 7.67 56.93
C SER A 256 -61.62 7.51 56.64
N PRO A 257 -62.44 7.56 57.71
CA PRO A 257 -63.55 6.65 57.94
C PRO A 257 -64.84 7.02 57.22
#